data_7fe9bda1ac55713f22ea5e0a5c153875
#
_entry.id   7fe9bda1ac55713f22ea5e0a5c153875
#
_cell.length_a   1.000
_cell.length_b   1.000
_cell.length_c   1.000
_cell.angle_alpha   90.00
_cell.angle_beta   90.00
_cell.angle_gamma   90.00
#
_symmetry.space_group_name_H-M   'P 1'
#
loop_
_entity.id
_entity.type
_entity.pdbx_description
1 polymer ?
#
loop_
_entity_poly.entity_id
_entity_poly.type
_entity_poly.pdbx_seq_one_letter_code
_entity_poly.pdbx_strand_id
1 'polypeptide(L)'
;MCAEEAFAFFADPWNLEAITPPWLRFRILEAPRTLERGSLLDYSLRLFGLPIRWRTEIVEWRPPFEFIDVQLAGPYRRWEHNHRLRSADGGTEIFDHVLYRLPYEPVAALLEPVTVRRWLEAIFDYRAGQIEALLA
;
A
#
# COMPACT_ATOMS: atom_id res chain seq x y z
N MET A 1 20.66 -3.74 -0.96
CA MET A 1 20.16 -2.93 0.17
C MET A 1 19.75 -3.84 1.30
N CYS A 2 20.15 -3.52 2.51
CA CYS A 2 19.79 -4.33 3.68
C CYS A 2 18.34 -4.07 4.13
N ALA A 3 17.83 -4.97 4.97
CA ALA A 3 16.44 -4.87 5.43
C ALA A 3 16.17 -3.57 6.20
N GLU A 4 17.12 -3.10 6.99
CA GLU A 4 17.02 -1.85 7.75
C GLU A 4 16.87 -0.65 6.84
N GLU A 5 17.65 -0.57 5.78
CA GLU A 5 17.57 0.52 4.80
C GLU A 5 16.26 0.47 4.00
N ALA A 6 15.86 -0.73 3.58
CA ALA A 6 14.60 -0.92 2.88
C ALA A 6 13.41 -0.56 3.76
N PHE A 7 13.43 -0.96 5.02
CA PHE A 7 12.37 -0.62 5.97
C PHE A 7 12.31 0.88 6.23
N ALA A 8 13.46 1.54 6.33
CA ALA A 8 13.51 3.00 6.51
C ALA A 8 12.86 3.75 5.33
N PHE A 9 12.97 3.22 4.11
CA PHE A 9 12.26 3.78 2.96
C PHE A 9 10.75 3.74 3.16
N PHE A 10 10.22 2.62 3.64
CA PHE A 10 8.77 2.48 3.90
C PHE A 10 8.31 3.25 5.13
N ALA A 11 9.20 3.55 6.06
CA ALA A 11 8.86 4.33 7.25
C ALA A 11 8.56 5.80 6.95
N ASP A 12 8.98 6.29 5.80
CA ASP A 12 8.63 7.62 5.31
C ASP A 12 7.38 7.51 4.42
N PRO A 13 6.22 7.98 4.89
CA PRO A 13 4.98 7.82 4.14
C PRO A 13 5.00 8.53 2.79
N TRP A 14 5.78 9.61 2.64
CA TRP A 14 5.86 10.38 1.40
C TRP A 14 6.51 9.58 0.27
N ASN A 15 7.27 8.54 0.59
CA ASN A 15 7.84 7.64 -0.40
C ASN A 15 6.76 6.79 -1.10
N LEU A 16 5.56 6.68 -0.53
CA LEU A 16 4.46 5.97 -1.17
C LEU A 16 4.08 6.57 -2.51
N GLU A 17 4.20 7.88 -2.65
CA GLU A 17 3.90 8.55 -3.93
C GLU A 17 4.82 8.07 -5.05
N ALA A 18 6.08 7.78 -4.73
CA ALA A 18 7.07 7.32 -5.70
C ALA A 18 6.82 5.89 -6.20
N ILE A 19 6.14 5.07 -5.42
CA ILE A 19 5.88 3.66 -5.75
C ILE A 19 4.42 3.37 -6.11
N THR A 20 3.60 4.40 -6.17
CA THR A 20 2.18 4.28 -6.55
C THR A 20 1.99 4.68 -8.01
N PRO A 21 1.24 3.90 -8.80
CA PRO A 21 1.07 4.18 -10.23
C PRO A 21 0.52 5.58 -10.49
N PRO A 22 1.03 6.27 -11.54
CA PRO A 22 0.57 7.62 -11.85
C PRO A 22 -0.90 7.70 -12.26
N TRP A 23 -1.48 6.61 -12.79
CA TRP A 23 -2.90 6.59 -13.18
C TRP A 23 -3.86 6.66 -11.99
N LEU A 24 -3.39 6.36 -10.77
CA LEU A 24 -4.19 6.50 -9.54
C LEU A 24 -4.24 7.94 -9.03
N ARG A 25 -3.35 8.81 -9.49
CA ARG A 25 -3.22 10.18 -9.00
C ARG A 25 -3.20 10.23 -7.48
N PHE A 26 -2.37 9.37 -6.90
CA PHE A 26 -2.21 9.24 -5.46
C PHE A 26 -1.62 10.50 -4.86
N ARG A 27 -2.24 10.96 -3.78
CA ARG A 27 -1.78 12.14 -3.07
C ARG A 27 -2.00 11.98 -1.57
N ILE A 28 -0.94 12.15 -0.79
CA ILE A 28 -1.05 12.16 0.65
C ILE A 28 -1.63 13.50 1.10
N LEU A 29 -2.69 13.45 1.90
CA LEU A 29 -3.36 14.63 2.44
C LEU A 29 -2.83 14.95 3.84
N GLU A 30 -2.64 13.92 4.66
CA GLU A 30 -2.12 14.06 6.01
C GLU A 30 -1.38 12.79 6.42
N ALA A 31 -0.19 12.93 6.96
CA ALA A 31 0.61 11.83 7.46
C ALA A 31 1.66 12.33 8.46
N PRO A 32 2.11 11.50 9.42
CA PRO A 32 3.23 11.85 10.27
C PRO A 32 4.54 11.83 9.47
N ARG A 33 5.61 12.40 10.03
CA ARG A 33 6.93 12.39 9.40
C ARG A 33 7.47 10.98 9.22
N THR A 34 7.28 10.14 10.23
CA THR A 34 7.75 8.77 10.25
C THR A 34 6.63 7.90 10.78
N LEU A 35 6.42 6.77 10.13
CA LEU A 35 5.38 5.83 10.53
C LEU A 35 5.80 5.04 11.76
N GLU A 36 4.80 4.69 12.56
CA GLU A 36 4.92 3.82 13.72
C GLU A 36 3.57 3.17 13.98
N ARG A 37 3.48 2.30 14.96
CA ARG A 37 2.20 1.70 15.34
C ARG A 37 1.23 2.79 15.79
N GLY A 38 0.02 2.74 15.26
CA GLY A 38 -1.02 3.73 15.55
C GLY A 38 -1.03 4.93 14.62
N SER A 39 -0.04 5.06 13.73
CA SER A 39 -0.01 6.14 12.75
C SER A 39 -1.23 6.11 11.84
N LEU A 40 -1.79 7.29 11.56
CA LEU A 40 -2.91 7.47 10.63
C LEU A 40 -2.42 8.20 9.40
N LEU A 41 -2.83 7.71 8.23
CA LEU A 41 -2.55 8.36 6.95
C LEU A 41 -3.86 8.63 6.24
N ASP A 42 -4.01 9.85 5.76
CA ASP A 42 -5.11 10.22 4.88
C ASP A 42 -4.56 10.52 3.50
N TYR A 43 -5.13 9.90 2.49
CA TYR A 43 -4.74 10.17 1.11
C TYR A 43 -5.95 10.11 0.17
N SER A 44 -5.76 10.65 -1.02
CA SER A 44 -6.74 10.58 -2.09
C SER A 44 -6.13 9.85 -3.28
N LEU A 45 -6.98 9.17 -4.02
CA LEU A 45 -6.60 8.54 -5.27
C LEU A 45 -7.82 8.48 -6.21
N ARG A 46 -7.60 8.12 -7.47
CA ARG A 46 -8.67 7.96 -8.42
C ARG A 46 -8.87 6.50 -8.76
N LEU A 47 -10.09 6.02 -8.53
CA LEU A 47 -10.52 4.69 -8.93
C LEU A 47 -11.56 4.83 -10.04
N PHE A 48 -11.25 4.25 -11.21
CA PHE A 48 -12.15 4.34 -12.38
C PHE A 48 -12.55 5.78 -12.70
N GLY A 49 -11.61 6.71 -12.54
CA GLY A 49 -11.83 8.14 -12.79
C GLY A 49 -12.50 8.90 -11.66
N LEU A 50 -12.95 8.23 -10.60
CA LEU A 50 -13.62 8.87 -9.45
C LEU A 50 -12.63 9.15 -8.33
N PRO A 51 -12.68 10.37 -7.74
CA PRO A 51 -11.85 10.69 -6.58
C PRO A 51 -12.34 9.93 -5.34
N ILE A 52 -11.42 9.26 -4.67
CA ILE A 52 -11.70 8.47 -3.46
C ILE A 52 -10.77 8.95 -2.36
N ARG A 53 -11.31 9.13 -1.16
CA ARG A 53 -10.52 9.34 0.05
C ARG A 53 -10.32 8.03 0.77
N TRP A 54 -9.12 7.88 1.32
CA TRP A 54 -8.74 6.66 2.02
C TRP A 54 -8.01 7.03 3.30
N ARG A 55 -8.45 6.43 4.40
CA ARG A 55 -7.75 6.54 5.69
C ARG A 55 -7.21 5.18 6.09
N THR A 56 -5.95 5.16 6.44
CA THR A 56 -5.22 3.97 6.84
C THR A 56 -4.65 4.13 8.25
N GLU A 57 -4.65 3.03 9.00
CA GLU A 57 -3.95 2.93 10.29
C GLU A 57 -2.88 1.86 10.22
N ILE A 58 -1.70 2.17 10.77
CA ILE A 58 -0.65 1.18 10.98
C ILE A 58 -0.96 0.44 12.28
N VAL A 59 -1.36 -0.83 12.16
CA VAL A 59 -1.77 -1.63 13.33
C VAL A 59 -0.65 -2.50 13.90
N GLU A 60 0.36 -2.83 13.10
CA GLU A 60 1.56 -3.53 13.52
C GLU A 60 2.79 -2.85 12.94
N TRP A 61 3.83 -2.70 13.75
CA TRP A 61 5.08 -2.06 13.35
C TRP A 61 6.24 -2.78 13.99
N ARG A 62 6.93 -3.62 13.22
CA ARG A 62 8.03 -4.48 13.69
C ARG A 62 9.27 -4.30 12.82
N PRO A 63 10.01 -3.19 12.99
CA PRO A 63 11.22 -2.96 12.22
C PRO A 63 12.29 -4.03 12.49
N PRO A 64 13.06 -4.43 11.48
CA PRO A 64 12.97 -4.05 10.08
C PRO A 64 12.22 -5.08 9.23
N PHE A 65 11.35 -5.89 9.80
CA PHE A 65 10.82 -7.09 9.16
C PHE A 65 9.37 -7.03 8.74
N GLU A 66 8.53 -6.26 9.44
CA GLU A 66 7.09 -6.33 9.17
C GLU A 66 6.36 -5.06 9.60
N PHE A 67 5.36 -4.69 8.81
CA PHE A 67 4.32 -3.78 9.26
C PHE A 67 3.01 -4.09 8.55
N ILE A 68 1.90 -3.77 9.21
CA ILE A 68 0.55 -4.03 8.71
C ILE A 68 -0.24 -2.74 8.74
N ASP A 69 -0.87 -2.41 7.62
CA ASP A 69 -1.82 -1.32 7.54
C ASP A 69 -3.21 -1.82 7.20
N VAL A 70 -4.22 -1.15 7.75
CA VAL A 70 -5.62 -1.47 7.52
C VAL A 70 -6.39 -0.23 7.10
N GLN A 71 -7.38 -0.41 6.23
CA GLN A 71 -8.28 0.66 5.85
C GLN A 71 -9.28 0.93 6.96
N LEU A 72 -9.33 2.17 7.43
CA LEU A 72 -10.38 2.64 8.35
C LEU A 72 -11.55 3.23 7.59
N ALA A 73 -11.27 3.94 6.51
CA ALA A 73 -12.28 4.50 5.62
C ALA A 73 -11.75 4.43 4.19
N GLY A 74 -12.58 4.01 3.26
CA GLY A 74 -12.16 3.86 1.86
C GLY A 74 -13.13 2.99 1.06
N PRO A 75 -12.73 2.62 -0.17
CA PRO A 75 -13.64 1.99 -1.12
C PRO A 75 -13.93 0.51 -0.84
N TYR A 76 -13.04 -0.16 -0.11
CA TYR A 76 -13.23 -1.58 0.18
C TYR A 76 -14.06 -1.78 1.45
N ARG A 77 -14.76 -2.89 1.53
CA ARG A 77 -15.40 -3.31 2.76
C ARG A 77 -14.36 -3.69 3.82
N ARG A 78 -13.26 -4.31 3.36
CA ARG A 78 -12.11 -4.66 4.19
C ARG A 78 -10.85 -4.55 3.35
N TRP A 79 -9.80 -4.03 3.96
CA TRP A 79 -8.47 -3.98 3.37
C TRP A 79 -7.44 -4.09 4.47
N GLU A 80 -6.58 -5.10 4.38
CA GLU A 80 -5.46 -5.31 5.28
C GLU A 80 -4.24 -5.66 4.45
N HIS A 81 -3.19 -4.87 4.57
CA HIS A 81 -1.97 -5.04 3.80
C HIS A 81 -0.82 -5.36 4.74
N ASN A 82 -0.29 -6.57 4.63
CA ASN A 82 0.88 -7.02 5.37
C ASN A 82 2.11 -6.85 4.49
N HIS A 83 3.09 -6.09 5.00
CA HIS A 83 4.37 -5.85 4.37
C HIS A 83 5.43 -6.61 5.14
N ARG A 84 6.11 -7.54 4.50
CA ARG A 84 7.20 -8.30 5.10
C ARG A 84 8.49 -8.11 4.34
N LEU A 85 9.57 -7.95 5.08
CA LEU A 85 10.92 -7.84 4.55
C LEU A 85 11.77 -8.95 5.15
N ARG A 86 12.54 -9.62 4.30
CA ARG A 86 13.44 -10.68 4.72
C ARG A 86 14.80 -10.46 4.11
N SER A 87 15.85 -10.54 4.92
CA SER A 87 17.21 -10.49 4.41
C SER A 87 17.49 -11.70 3.54
N ALA A 88 18.13 -11.46 2.41
CA ALA A 88 18.52 -12.50 1.45
C ALA A 88 19.92 -12.20 0.95
N ASP A 89 20.56 -13.20 0.33
CA ASP A 89 21.90 -13.02 -0.22
C ASP A 89 21.91 -11.89 -1.25
N GLY A 90 22.69 -10.85 -0.95
CA GLY A 90 22.83 -9.69 -1.82
C GLY A 90 21.72 -8.65 -1.73
N GLY A 91 20.77 -8.77 -0.78
CA GLY A 91 19.72 -7.79 -0.67
C GLY A 91 18.61 -8.14 0.30
N THR A 92 17.42 -7.69 -0.02
CA THR A 92 16.20 -7.88 0.79
C THR A 92 15.07 -8.35 -0.10
N GLU A 93 14.37 -9.39 0.33
CA GLU A 93 13.13 -9.80 -0.30
C GLU A 93 11.96 -9.06 0.36
N ILE A 94 11.07 -8.52 -0.46
CA ILE A 94 9.90 -7.77 -0.01
C ILE A 94 8.65 -8.54 -0.43
N PHE A 95 7.77 -8.81 0.52
CA PHE A 95 6.53 -9.53 0.31
C PHE A 95 5.36 -8.63 0.65
N ASP A 96 4.40 -8.54 -0.26
CA ASP A 96 3.13 -7.87 -0.02
C ASP A 96 2.01 -8.90 0.00
N HIS A 97 1.23 -8.91 1.08
CA HIS A 97 0.06 -9.77 1.21
C HIS A 97 -1.15 -8.89 1.53
N VAL A 98 -2.15 -8.91 0.65
CA VAL A 98 -3.35 -8.09 0.79
C VAL A 98 -4.56 -8.98 0.97
N LEU A 99 -5.28 -8.77 2.07
CA LEU A 99 -6.60 -9.32 2.30
C LEU A 99 -7.61 -8.23 2.04
N TYR A 100 -8.51 -8.45 1.09
CA TYR A 100 -9.52 -7.45 0.78
C TYR A 100 -10.89 -8.08 0.55
N ARG A 101 -11.93 -7.28 0.80
CA ARG A 101 -13.30 -7.61 0.46
C ARG A 101 -13.90 -6.46 -0.31
N LEU A 102 -14.63 -6.79 -1.36
CA LEU A 102 -15.33 -5.81 -2.17
C LEU A 102 -16.48 -5.17 -1.38
N PRO A 103 -16.86 -3.93 -1.73
CA PRO A 103 -17.98 -3.27 -1.08
C PRO A 103 -19.29 -4.03 -1.32
N TYR A 104 -20.28 -3.74 -0.48
CA TYR A 104 -21.61 -4.31 -0.60
C TYR A 104 -22.36 -3.81 -1.84
N GLU A 105 -23.41 -4.56 -2.23
CA GLU A 105 -24.40 -4.10 -3.19
C GLU A 105 -24.87 -2.66 -2.89
N PRO A 106 -25.17 -1.82 -3.89
CA PRO A 106 -25.13 -2.14 -5.33
C PRO A 106 -23.77 -1.96 -5.99
N VAL A 107 -22.77 -1.44 -5.27
CA VAL A 107 -21.45 -1.13 -5.83
C VAL A 107 -20.73 -2.41 -6.30
N ALA A 108 -20.85 -3.49 -5.54
CA ALA A 108 -20.24 -4.77 -5.89
C ALA A 108 -20.75 -5.34 -7.21
N ALA A 109 -21.98 -5.02 -7.59
CA ALA A 109 -22.55 -5.46 -8.86
C ALA A 109 -21.89 -4.80 -10.07
N LEU A 110 -21.25 -3.64 -9.88
CA LEU A 110 -20.53 -2.90 -10.93
C LEU A 110 -19.06 -3.31 -11.02
N LEU A 111 -18.55 -4.01 -10.01
CA LEU A 111 -17.15 -4.40 -9.91
C LEU A 111 -17.03 -5.91 -10.04
N GLU A 112 -16.59 -6.37 -11.22
CA GLU A 112 -16.30 -7.79 -11.39
C GLU A 112 -15.06 -8.18 -10.57
N PRO A 113 -15.11 -9.28 -9.79
CA PRO A 113 -13.96 -9.70 -8.99
C PRO A 113 -12.69 -9.91 -9.82
N VAL A 114 -12.79 -10.41 -11.02
CA VAL A 114 -11.65 -10.61 -11.92
C VAL A 114 -11.04 -9.28 -12.35
N THR A 115 -11.86 -8.28 -12.65
CA THR A 115 -11.39 -6.95 -13.04
C THR A 115 -10.65 -6.27 -11.89
N VAL A 116 -11.19 -6.34 -10.68
CA VAL A 116 -10.55 -5.78 -9.48
C VAL A 116 -9.21 -6.47 -9.21
N ARG A 117 -9.18 -7.79 -9.33
CA ARG A 117 -7.95 -8.57 -9.14
C ARG A 117 -6.86 -8.17 -10.11
N ARG A 118 -7.18 -8.06 -11.40
CA ARG A 118 -6.22 -7.63 -12.44
C ARG A 118 -5.74 -6.21 -12.20
N TRP A 119 -6.63 -5.35 -11.78
CA TRP A 119 -6.30 -3.98 -11.48
C TRP A 119 -5.32 -3.89 -10.30
N LEU A 120 -5.55 -4.66 -9.22
CA LEU A 120 -4.63 -4.74 -8.09
C LEU A 120 -3.28 -5.32 -8.49
N GLU A 121 -3.27 -6.38 -9.31
CA GLU A 121 -2.03 -6.95 -9.83
C GLU A 121 -1.20 -5.92 -10.58
N ALA A 122 -1.83 -5.10 -11.42
CA ALA A 122 -1.15 -4.03 -12.15
C ALA A 122 -0.54 -2.99 -11.21
N ILE A 123 -1.24 -2.63 -10.14
CA ILE A 123 -0.75 -1.70 -9.13
C ILE A 123 0.49 -2.26 -8.43
N PHE A 124 0.43 -3.50 -7.97
CA PHE A 124 1.54 -4.13 -7.26
C PHE A 124 2.72 -4.46 -8.17
N ASP A 125 2.49 -4.79 -9.44
CA ASP A 125 3.56 -4.96 -10.42
C ASP A 125 4.31 -3.66 -10.65
N TYR A 126 3.60 -2.55 -10.80
CA TYR A 126 4.21 -1.22 -10.91
C TYR A 126 5.04 -0.92 -9.66
N ARG A 127 4.47 -1.14 -8.49
CA ARG A 127 5.12 -0.92 -7.20
C ARG A 127 6.42 -1.71 -7.09
N ALA A 128 6.38 -2.99 -7.43
CA ALA A 128 7.56 -3.86 -7.38
C ALA A 128 8.67 -3.35 -8.30
N GLY A 129 8.33 -2.94 -9.52
CA GLY A 129 9.29 -2.37 -10.46
C GLY A 129 9.92 -1.08 -9.96
N GLN A 130 9.14 -0.19 -9.34
CA GLN A 130 9.64 1.06 -8.77
C GLN A 130 10.54 0.82 -7.57
N ILE A 131 10.17 -0.13 -6.70
CA ILE A 131 11.00 -0.48 -5.55
C ILE A 131 12.35 -1.01 -6.02
N GLU A 132 12.40 -1.89 -7.02
CA GLU A 132 13.66 -2.36 -7.59
C GLU A 132 14.51 -1.21 -8.14
N ALA A 133 13.90 -0.28 -8.85
CA ALA A 133 14.60 0.84 -9.44
C ALA A 133 15.15 1.83 -8.39
N LEU A 134 14.41 2.07 -7.31
CA LEU A 134 14.77 3.02 -6.28
C LEU A 134 15.68 2.45 -5.20
N LEU A 135 15.57 1.17 -4.90
CA LEU A 135 16.30 0.52 -3.81
C LEU A 135 17.39 -0.45 -4.27
N ALA A 136 17.59 -0.54 -5.54
CA ALA A 136 18.62 -1.43 -6.09
C ALA A 136 20.03 -1.02 -5.69
#